data_f79e9e2a854faabcb04c8fa7d39ac8d4
#
_entry.id   f79e9e2a854faabcb04c8fa7d39ac8d4
#
_cell.length_a   1.000
_cell.length_b   1.000
_cell.length_c   1.000
_cell.angle_alpha   90.00
_cell.angle_beta   90.00
_cell.angle_gamma   90.00
#
_symmetry.space_group_name_H-M   'P 1'
#
loop_
_entity.id
_entity.type
_entity.pdbx_description
1 polymer ?
#
loop_
_entity_poly.entity_id
_entity_poly.type
_entity_poly.pdbx_seq_one_letter_code
_entity_poly.pdbx_strand_id
1 'polypeptide(L)'
;MDEKKRKALAAELAKGLKTEADLNQFSRMLTKLTVETALNAELTDHPGHEKNAPKTGSNTRNGYSSKTVLCDDGEIELNTPRDRENTFEPQLIKRHQTRITQMDSQILSLYAKGMTTREIVATFKEMYDADVSPTLISKVTDAVKEQVTEWQNRQLDALYPIVYMDCIVVKVRQNGSVINKAVFLALGINTEGQKELLGMWLAENEGAKFWLSVLTELKNRGLQDILIACVDGLKGFPDAINSAFPQAVHHPHGA
;
A
#
# COMPACT_ATOMS: atom_id res chain seq x y z
N MET A 1 18.11 -7.27 23.59
CA MET A 1 17.59 -7.81 24.87
C MET A 1 17.70 -9.32 24.83
N ASP A 2 18.34 -9.93 25.83
CA ASP A 2 18.61 -11.38 25.88
C ASP A 2 17.30 -12.19 25.95
N GLU A 3 17.25 -13.35 25.28
CA GLU A 3 16.06 -14.21 25.19
C GLU A 3 15.54 -14.62 26.57
N LYS A 4 16.46 -14.89 27.51
CA LYS A 4 16.15 -15.24 28.90
C LYS A 4 15.41 -14.10 29.64
N LYS A 5 15.83 -12.85 29.40
CA LYS A 5 15.17 -11.66 29.96
C LYS A 5 13.78 -11.43 29.35
N ARG A 6 13.63 -11.71 28.04
CA ARG A 6 12.32 -11.62 27.36
C ARG A 6 11.32 -12.65 27.90
N LYS A 7 11.76 -13.90 28.08
CA LYS A 7 10.92 -14.96 28.66
C LYS A 7 10.52 -14.68 30.09
N ALA A 8 11.43 -14.17 30.93
CA ALA A 8 11.11 -13.80 32.32
C ALA A 8 10.08 -12.67 32.38
N LEU A 9 10.26 -11.63 31.56
CA LEU A 9 9.31 -10.51 31.46
C LEU A 9 7.95 -10.98 30.97
N ALA A 10 7.91 -11.80 29.91
CA ALA A 10 6.67 -12.35 29.37
C ALA A 10 5.91 -13.20 30.41
N ALA A 11 6.62 -14.02 31.19
CA ALA A 11 6.01 -14.82 32.26
C ALA A 11 5.42 -13.96 33.39
N GLU A 12 6.04 -12.82 33.67
CA GLU A 12 5.53 -11.88 34.68
C GLU A 12 4.30 -11.13 34.16
N LEU A 13 4.35 -10.65 32.93
CA LEU A 13 3.26 -9.92 32.27
C LEU A 13 2.04 -10.81 31.98
N ALA A 14 2.24 -12.10 31.76
CA ALA A 14 1.15 -13.07 31.56
C ALA A 14 0.37 -13.41 32.84
N LYS A 15 0.88 -13.01 34.02
CA LYS A 15 0.16 -13.21 35.26
C LYS A 15 -1.11 -12.36 35.27
N GLY A 16 -2.27 -13.03 35.14
CA GLY A 16 -3.58 -12.38 35.16
C GLY A 16 -4.32 -12.39 33.83
N LEU A 17 -3.66 -12.76 32.73
CA LEU A 17 -4.32 -12.94 31.44
C LEU A 17 -5.03 -14.30 31.42
N LYS A 18 -6.36 -14.29 31.34
CA LYS A 18 -7.19 -15.52 31.38
C LYS A 18 -8.08 -15.66 30.15
N THR A 19 -8.38 -14.57 29.48
CA THR A 19 -9.27 -14.52 28.32
C THR A 19 -8.60 -13.80 27.16
N GLU A 20 -9.13 -14.00 25.96
CA GLU A 20 -8.71 -13.25 24.77
C GLU A 20 -8.93 -11.73 24.93
N ALA A 21 -10.01 -11.34 25.61
CA ALA A 21 -10.28 -9.95 25.93
C ALA A 21 -9.19 -9.35 26.83
N ASP A 22 -8.71 -10.10 27.84
CA ASP A 22 -7.61 -9.66 28.71
C ASP A 22 -6.33 -9.47 27.90
N LEU A 23 -6.05 -10.40 26.97
CA LEU A 23 -4.88 -10.32 26.10
C LEU A 23 -4.93 -9.07 25.21
N ASN A 24 -6.07 -8.81 24.56
CA ASN A 24 -6.26 -7.65 23.68
C ASN A 24 -6.17 -6.33 24.47
N GLN A 25 -6.73 -6.27 25.67
CA GLN A 25 -6.62 -5.10 26.54
C GLN A 25 -5.18 -4.87 26.98
N PHE A 26 -4.47 -5.94 27.32
CA PHE A 26 -3.06 -5.88 27.70
C PHE A 26 -2.18 -5.42 26.52
N SER A 27 -2.40 -5.96 25.32
CA SER A 27 -1.69 -5.57 24.09
C SER A 27 -1.88 -4.08 23.82
N ARG A 28 -3.10 -3.56 23.87
CA ARG A 28 -3.39 -2.12 23.74
C ARG A 28 -2.65 -1.27 24.76
N MET A 29 -2.67 -1.70 26.04
CA MET A 29 -1.96 -0.99 27.10
C MET A 29 -0.44 -0.99 26.88
N LEU A 30 0.13 -2.11 26.48
CA LEU A 30 1.56 -2.23 26.20
C LEU A 30 1.97 -1.38 25.00
N THR A 31 1.18 -1.41 23.94
CA THR A 31 1.38 -0.58 22.75
C THR A 31 1.34 0.91 23.10
N LYS A 32 0.32 1.34 23.86
CA LYS A 32 0.22 2.71 24.37
C LYS A 32 1.46 3.14 25.14
N LEU A 33 1.86 2.35 26.12
CA LEU A 33 3.02 2.65 26.98
C LEU A 33 4.32 2.73 26.19
N THR A 34 4.52 1.79 25.27
CA THR A 34 5.73 1.75 24.42
C THR A 34 5.80 2.97 23.52
N VAL A 35 4.69 3.33 22.86
CA VAL A 35 4.61 4.48 21.97
C VAL A 35 4.80 5.79 22.74
N GLU A 36 4.12 5.98 23.86
CA GLU A 36 4.27 7.19 24.69
C GLU A 36 5.70 7.34 25.22
N THR A 37 6.34 6.23 25.57
CA THR A 37 7.75 6.22 26.01
C THR A 37 8.69 6.63 24.86
N ALA A 38 8.48 6.08 23.67
CA ALA A 38 9.27 6.43 22.48
C ALA A 38 9.08 7.90 22.10
N LEU A 39 7.85 8.42 22.08
CA LEU A 39 7.56 9.83 21.80
C LEU A 39 8.23 10.78 22.83
N ASN A 40 8.29 10.37 24.10
CA ASN A 40 8.99 11.13 25.12
C ASN A 40 10.50 11.10 24.92
N ALA A 41 11.07 9.99 24.45
CA ALA A 41 12.48 9.89 24.09
C ALA A 41 12.81 10.81 22.89
N GLU A 42 12.00 10.77 21.83
CA GLU A 42 12.16 11.67 20.67
C GLU A 42 12.15 13.15 21.08
N LEU A 43 11.23 13.56 21.99
CA LEU A 43 11.23 14.95 22.51
C LEU A 43 12.44 15.24 23.38
N THR A 44 13.01 14.25 24.07
CA THR A 44 14.24 14.45 24.86
C THR A 44 15.45 14.65 23.96
N ASP A 45 15.51 13.92 22.85
CA ASP A 45 16.58 14.06 21.84
C ASP A 45 16.46 15.35 21.02
N HIS A 46 15.28 15.96 21.01
CA HIS A 46 15.09 17.27 20.39
C HIS A 46 15.78 18.35 21.23
N PRO A 47 16.68 19.19 20.65
CA PRO A 47 17.55 20.10 21.41
C PRO A 47 16.82 20.94 22.47
N GLY A 48 17.30 20.86 23.71
CA GLY A 48 16.81 21.68 24.82
C GLY A 48 15.62 21.11 25.61
N HIS A 49 15.23 19.84 25.38
CA HIS A 49 14.00 19.28 25.95
C HIS A 49 14.20 18.14 26.97
N GLU A 50 15.36 18.06 27.61
CA GLU A 50 15.55 17.07 28.68
C GLU A 50 14.52 17.24 29.80
N LYS A 51 13.96 16.12 30.26
CA LYS A 51 12.96 16.12 31.34
C LYS A 51 13.65 16.49 32.67
N ASN A 52 13.16 17.57 33.33
CA ASN A 52 13.69 18.10 34.59
C ASN A 52 15.08 18.74 34.52
N ALA A 53 15.64 19.01 33.33
CA ALA A 53 16.88 19.74 33.19
C ALA A 53 16.69 21.25 33.44
N PRO A 54 17.76 21.99 33.86
CA PRO A 54 17.72 23.44 33.90
C PRO A 54 17.42 24.00 32.52
N LYS A 55 16.57 25.02 32.44
CA LYS A 55 16.17 25.66 31.18
C LYS A 55 17.37 26.30 30.50
N THR A 56 17.87 25.73 29.42
CA THR A 56 19.01 26.23 28.64
C THR A 56 18.60 27.01 27.39
N GLY A 57 17.29 27.09 27.07
CA GLY A 57 16.76 27.74 25.87
C GLY A 57 15.37 28.34 26.08
N SER A 58 14.87 29.07 25.07
CA SER A 58 13.51 29.65 25.05
C SER A 58 12.44 28.57 24.89
N ASN A 59 12.76 27.47 24.19
CA ASN A 59 11.83 26.37 23.93
C ASN A 59 11.89 25.34 25.08
N THR A 60 10.74 24.95 25.59
CA THR A 60 10.61 24.04 26.74
C THR A 60 9.46 23.06 26.51
N ARG A 61 9.46 21.95 27.26
CA ARG A 61 8.30 21.02 27.27
C ARG A 61 7.03 21.77 27.65
N ASN A 62 5.94 21.53 26.93
CA ASN A 62 4.64 22.19 27.13
C ASN A 62 3.51 21.17 27.30
N GLY A 63 3.68 20.20 28.20
CA GLY A 63 2.68 19.19 28.48
C GLY A 63 2.45 18.21 27.33
N TYR A 64 1.23 17.70 27.26
CA TYR A 64 0.82 16.66 26.31
C TYR A 64 -0.45 17.11 25.57
N SER A 65 -0.65 16.56 24.38
CA SER A 65 -1.94 16.58 23.68
C SER A 65 -2.43 15.14 23.56
N SER A 66 -3.70 14.92 23.89
CA SER A 66 -4.34 13.63 23.66
C SER A 66 -4.78 13.50 22.20
N LYS A 67 -4.58 12.32 21.63
CA LYS A 67 -5.16 11.93 20.35
C LYS A 67 -5.49 10.45 20.33
N THR A 68 -6.60 10.10 19.71
CA THR A 68 -6.96 8.70 19.46
C THR A 68 -6.25 8.20 18.21
N VAL A 69 -5.61 7.03 18.34
CA VAL A 69 -4.92 6.35 17.25
C VAL A 69 -5.38 4.91 17.17
N LEU A 70 -5.70 4.47 15.97
CA LEU A 70 -6.13 3.11 15.71
C LEU A 70 -4.91 2.21 15.54
N CYS A 71 -4.87 1.09 16.24
CA CYS A 71 -3.85 0.04 16.13
C CYS A 71 -4.50 -1.32 15.84
N ASP A 72 -3.70 -2.37 15.62
CA ASP A 72 -4.20 -3.70 15.26
C ASP A 72 -5.14 -4.30 16.32
N ASP A 73 -5.00 -3.91 17.57
CA ASP A 73 -5.81 -4.38 18.70
C ASP A 73 -6.99 -3.43 19.04
N GLY A 74 -7.27 -2.41 18.21
CA GLY A 74 -8.33 -1.43 18.41
C GLY A 74 -7.81 0.00 18.67
N GLU A 75 -8.70 0.88 19.12
CA GLU A 75 -8.35 2.28 19.39
C GLU A 75 -7.58 2.44 20.70
N ILE A 76 -6.54 3.27 20.65
CA ILE A 76 -5.78 3.71 21.83
C ILE A 76 -5.73 5.22 21.90
N GLU A 77 -5.91 5.77 23.09
CA GLU A 77 -5.70 7.18 23.36
C GLU A 77 -4.25 7.41 23.77
N LEU A 78 -3.52 8.19 22.99
CA LEU A 78 -2.10 8.51 23.18
C LEU A 78 -1.92 9.94 23.69
N ASN A 79 -1.03 10.10 24.67
CA ASN A 79 -0.56 11.39 25.14
C ASN A 79 0.74 11.76 24.39
N THR A 80 0.62 12.60 23.38
CA THR A 80 1.75 13.07 22.57
C THR A 80 2.39 14.28 23.26
N PRO A 81 3.69 14.24 23.60
CA PRO A 81 4.36 15.36 24.24
C PRO A 81 4.50 16.55 23.25
N ARG A 82 4.52 17.76 23.80
CA ARG A 82 4.66 19.01 23.04
C ARG A 82 5.75 19.89 23.62
N ASP A 83 6.34 20.69 22.74
CA ASP A 83 7.20 21.81 23.07
C ASP A 83 6.41 23.14 23.06
N ARG A 84 6.97 24.18 23.64
CA ARG A 84 6.31 25.48 23.76
C ARG A 84 6.22 26.21 22.42
N GLU A 85 7.24 26.08 21.59
CA GLU A 85 7.34 26.76 20.28
C GLU A 85 6.68 25.93 19.16
N ASN A 86 6.17 24.73 19.47
CA ASN A 86 5.50 23.85 18.52
C ASN A 86 6.38 23.41 17.34
N THR A 87 7.69 23.32 17.56
CA THR A 87 8.70 22.91 16.58
C THR A 87 8.94 21.42 16.55
N PHE A 88 8.58 20.71 17.64
CA PHE A 88 8.71 19.27 17.73
C PHE A 88 7.71 18.56 16.81
N GLU A 89 8.23 17.77 15.89
CA GLU A 89 7.43 16.91 15.02
C GLU A 89 7.83 15.44 15.27
N PRO A 90 6.96 14.64 15.92
CA PRO A 90 7.24 13.24 16.19
C PRO A 90 7.43 12.45 14.89
N GLN A 91 8.45 11.59 14.85
CA GLN A 91 8.72 10.72 13.69
C GLN A 91 7.97 9.40 13.78
N LEU A 92 7.89 8.81 15.00
CA LEU A 92 7.23 7.52 15.21
C LEU A 92 5.73 7.58 14.89
N ILE A 93 5.07 8.67 15.31
CA ILE A 93 3.65 8.92 15.00
C ILE A 93 3.49 10.39 14.65
N LYS A 94 3.44 10.71 13.38
CA LYS A 94 3.30 12.07 12.89
C LYS A 94 2.07 12.79 13.47
N ARG A 95 2.12 14.10 13.56
CA ARG A 95 1.10 14.94 14.23
C ARG A 95 -0.33 14.65 13.77
N HIS A 96 -0.55 14.41 12.49
CA HIS A 96 -1.88 14.12 11.92
C HIS A 96 -2.13 12.63 11.63
N GLN A 97 -1.21 11.76 12.05
CA GLN A 97 -1.37 10.32 11.87
C GLN A 97 -2.36 9.80 12.92
N THR A 98 -3.42 9.16 12.45
CA THR A 98 -4.49 8.59 13.28
C THR A 98 -4.41 7.07 13.37
N ARG A 99 -3.34 6.45 12.82
CA ARG A 99 -3.20 5.00 12.74
C ARG A 99 -1.75 4.57 12.90
N ILE A 100 -1.55 3.44 13.60
CA ILE A 100 -0.26 2.76 13.73
C ILE A 100 -0.48 1.32 13.30
N THR A 101 -0.61 1.04 11.99
CA THR A 101 -0.89 -0.34 11.61
C THR A 101 -0.68 -0.63 10.15
N GLN A 102 -0.64 -1.92 9.82
CA GLN A 102 -0.82 -2.44 8.47
C GLN A 102 -2.29 -2.38 7.99
N MET A 103 -3.15 -1.64 8.67
CA MET A 103 -4.58 -1.54 8.36
C MET A 103 -4.83 -1.09 6.91
N ASP A 104 -4.00 -0.20 6.39
CA ASP A 104 -4.08 0.22 4.99
C ASP A 104 -3.90 -0.97 4.05
N SER A 105 -2.95 -1.85 4.34
CA SER A 105 -2.73 -3.09 3.56
C SER A 105 -3.91 -4.05 3.68
N GLN A 106 -4.54 -4.15 4.85
CA GLN A 106 -5.73 -4.98 5.06
C GLN A 106 -6.94 -4.40 4.32
N ILE A 107 -7.18 -3.08 4.41
CA ILE A 107 -8.22 -2.38 3.64
C ILE A 107 -8.04 -2.66 2.15
N LEU A 108 -6.82 -2.52 1.63
CA LEU A 108 -6.50 -2.78 0.24
C LEU A 108 -6.73 -4.23 -0.16
N SER A 109 -6.34 -5.18 0.71
CA SER A 109 -6.57 -6.61 0.48
C SER A 109 -8.06 -6.94 0.38
N LEU A 110 -8.88 -6.39 1.28
CA LEU A 110 -10.34 -6.60 1.28
C LEU A 110 -10.99 -5.93 0.06
N TYR A 111 -10.55 -4.72 -0.27
CA TYR A 111 -11.01 -4.00 -1.46
C TYR A 111 -10.65 -4.74 -2.75
N ALA A 112 -9.42 -5.27 -2.86
CA ALA A 112 -8.98 -6.07 -4.00
C ALA A 112 -9.76 -7.39 -4.14
N LYS A 113 -10.32 -7.94 -3.05
CA LYS A 113 -11.24 -9.08 -3.07
C LYS A 113 -12.66 -8.72 -3.52
N GLY A 114 -12.92 -7.45 -3.85
CA GLY A 114 -14.20 -6.97 -4.36
C GLY A 114 -15.19 -6.53 -3.28
N MET A 115 -14.77 -6.40 -2.03
CA MET A 115 -15.64 -5.91 -0.95
C MET A 115 -15.95 -4.42 -1.16
N THR A 116 -17.20 -4.05 -0.90
CA THR A 116 -17.61 -2.64 -0.88
C THR A 116 -17.05 -1.93 0.36
N THR A 117 -16.96 -0.59 0.30
CA THR A 117 -16.54 0.21 1.45
C THR A 117 -17.37 -0.05 2.71
N ARG A 118 -18.67 -0.33 2.57
CA ARG A 118 -19.55 -0.67 3.69
C ARG A 118 -19.25 -2.03 4.30
N GLU A 119 -18.99 -3.02 3.47
CA GLU A 119 -18.60 -4.37 3.92
C GLU A 119 -17.26 -4.33 4.63
N ILE A 120 -16.30 -3.54 4.14
CA ILE A 120 -15.00 -3.35 4.79
C ILE A 120 -15.19 -2.69 6.17
N VAL A 121 -16.02 -1.64 6.29
CA VAL A 121 -16.35 -1.02 7.58
C VAL A 121 -16.92 -2.06 8.55
N ALA A 122 -17.91 -2.85 8.10
CA ALA A 122 -18.53 -3.89 8.93
C ALA A 122 -17.52 -4.94 9.39
N THR A 123 -16.65 -5.39 8.48
CA THR A 123 -15.59 -6.36 8.79
C THR A 123 -14.61 -5.82 9.82
N PHE A 124 -14.19 -4.56 9.70
CA PHE A 124 -13.30 -3.96 10.69
C PHE A 124 -13.96 -3.80 12.07
N LYS A 125 -15.26 -3.46 12.08
CA LYS A 125 -16.02 -3.39 13.34
C LYS A 125 -16.15 -4.75 14.01
N GLU A 126 -16.41 -5.80 13.23
CA GLU A 126 -16.56 -7.16 13.74
C GLU A 126 -15.23 -7.77 14.23
N MET A 127 -14.15 -7.61 13.46
CA MET A 127 -12.86 -8.25 13.75
C MET A 127 -12.00 -7.51 14.77
N TYR A 128 -12.08 -6.17 14.78
CA TYR A 128 -11.16 -5.33 15.57
C TYR A 128 -11.88 -4.38 16.51
N ASP A 129 -13.23 -4.42 16.58
CA ASP A 129 -14.06 -3.43 17.28
C ASP A 129 -13.67 -1.97 16.93
N ALA A 130 -13.22 -1.78 15.69
CA ALA A 130 -12.70 -0.51 15.20
C ALA A 130 -13.72 0.21 14.33
N ASP A 131 -13.99 1.47 14.63
CA ASP A 131 -14.87 2.32 13.83
C ASP A 131 -14.08 2.98 12.69
N VAL A 132 -14.05 2.30 11.53
CA VAL A 132 -13.41 2.78 10.32
C VAL A 132 -14.44 3.54 9.46
N SER A 133 -14.15 4.80 9.12
CA SER A 133 -15.08 5.56 8.28
C SER A 133 -14.98 5.16 6.79
N PRO A 134 -16.09 5.19 6.02
CA PRO A 134 -16.05 4.98 4.58
C PRO A 134 -15.10 5.95 3.85
N THR A 135 -14.99 7.18 4.37
CA THR A 135 -14.05 8.19 3.84
C THR A 135 -12.59 7.76 3.99
N LEU A 136 -12.26 7.05 5.08
CA LEU A 136 -10.93 6.53 5.29
C LEU A 136 -10.59 5.47 4.25
N ILE A 137 -11.51 4.52 4.02
CA ILE A 137 -11.33 3.46 3.01
C ILE A 137 -11.12 4.10 1.63
N SER A 138 -11.91 5.11 1.28
CA SER A 138 -11.72 5.84 0.02
C SER A 138 -10.35 6.51 -0.07
N LYS A 139 -9.86 7.14 0.99
CA LYS A 139 -8.52 7.75 1.00
C LYS A 139 -7.41 6.72 0.82
N VAL A 140 -7.51 5.55 1.47
CA VAL A 140 -6.53 4.47 1.34
C VAL A 140 -6.52 3.93 -0.09
N THR A 141 -7.70 3.72 -0.69
CA THR A 141 -7.80 3.25 -2.08
C THR A 141 -7.37 4.30 -3.09
N ASP A 142 -7.58 5.60 -2.82
CA ASP A 142 -7.09 6.68 -3.68
C ASP A 142 -5.56 6.82 -3.65
N ALA A 143 -4.93 6.61 -2.51
CA ALA A 143 -3.47 6.59 -2.39
C ALA A 143 -2.82 5.48 -3.26
N VAL A 144 -3.50 4.34 -3.44
CA VAL A 144 -3.04 3.27 -4.33
C VAL A 144 -3.11 3.68 -5.79
N LYS A 145 -4.07 4.52 -6.19
CA LYS A 145 -4.14 5.00 -7.58
C LYS A 145 -2.87 5.76 -7.98
N GLU A 146 -2.30 6.56 -7.08
CA GLU A 146 -1.04 7.26 -7.34
C GLU A 146 0.10 6.26 -7.55
N GLN A 147 0.22 5.25 -6.69
CA GLN A 147 1.23 4.20 -6.81
C GLN A 147 1.06 3.38 -8.09
N VAL A 148 -0.18 3.04 -8.46
CA VAL A 148 -0.48 2.33 -9.72
C VAL A 148 -0.11 3.21 -10.92
N THR A 149 -0.39 4.50 -10.87
CA THR A 149 -0.02 5.44 -11.94
C THR A 149 1.50 5.57 -12.07
N GLU A 150 2.23 5.68 -10.96
CA GLU A 150 3.68 5.70 -10.94
C GLU A 150 4.26 4.39 -11.50
N TRP A 151 3.73 3.24 -11.04
CA TRP A 151 4.12 1.94 -11.54
C TRP A 151 3.84 1.79 -13.06
N GLN A 152 2.67 2.22 -13.52
CA GLN A 152 2.29 2.16 -14.93
C GLN A 152 3.22 3.01 -15.81
N ASN A 153 3.72 4.12 -15.29
CA ASN A 153 4.60 5.04 -16.02
C ASN A 153 6.10 4.82 -15.76
N ARG A 154 6.47 3.78 -14.98
CA ARG A 154 7.88 3.53 -14.68
C ARG A 154 8.68 3.22 -15.94
N GLN A 155 9.98 3.50 -15.89
CA GLN A 155 10.90 3.15 -16.96
C GLN A 155 11.01 1.62 -17.07
N LEU A 156 11.08 1.14 -18.28
CA LEU A 156 11.25 -0.27 -18.64
C LEU A 156 12.68 -0.52 -19.14
N ASP A 157 13.07 -1.79 -19.12
CA ASP A 157 14.30 -2.21 -19.76
C ASP A 157 14.22 -2.02 -21.27
N ALA A 158 15.37 -1.81 -21.91
CA ALA A 158 15.43 -1.58 -23.35
C ALA A 158 15.07 -2.83 -24.17
N LEU A 159 15.25 -4.03 -23.62
CA LEU A 159 15.02 -5.29 -24.30
C LEU A 159 14.24 -6.27 -23.40
N TYR A 160 13.13 -6.76 -23.90
CA TYR A 160 12.43 -7.93 -23.38
C TYR A 160 12.41 -9.03 -24.46
N PRO A 161 13.19 -10.11 -24.30
CA PRO A 161 13.24 -11.21 -25.27
C PRO A 161 11.87 -11.79 -25.62
N ILE A 162 10.98 -11.90 -24.66
CA ILE A 162 9.62 -12.41 -24.86
C ILE A 162 8.63 -11.47 -24.19
N VAL A 163 7.59 -11.08 -24.94
CA VAL A 163 6.46 -10.31 -24.38
C VAL A 163 5.15 -11.04 -24.71
N TYR A 164 4.38 -11.32 -23.68
CA TYR A 164 3.02 -11.85 -23.79
C TYR A 164 2.03 -10.70 -23.73
N MET A 165 1.11 -10.67 -24.67
CA MET A 165 -0.03 -9.77 -24.68
C MET A 165 -1.31 -10.60 -24.55
N ASP A 166 -2.08 -10.31 -23.52
CA ASP A 166 -3.27 -11.08 -23.17
C ASP A 166 -4.42 -10.15 -22.76
N CYS A 167 -5.63 -10.67 -22.77
CA CYS A 167 -6.82 -9.95 -22.39
C CYS A 167 -7.62 -10.76 -21.36
N ILE A 168 -7.86 -10.17 -20.21
CA ILE A 168 -8.75 -10.74 -19.20
C ILE A 168 -10.05 -9.95 -19.12
N VAL A 169 -11.17 -10.64 -18.94
CA VAL A 169 -12.47 -10.01 -18.75
C VAL A 169 -12.79 -10.00 -17.26
N VAL A 170 -12.97 -8.79 -16.73
CA VAL A 170 -13.31 -8.57 -15.32
C VAL A 170 -14.72 -7.99 -15.18
N LYS A 171 -15.39 -8.36 -14.09
CA LYS A 171 -16.69 -7.77 -13.74
C LYS A 171 -16.47 -6.50 -12.92
N VAL A 172 -16.95 -5.39 -13.43
CA VAL A 172 -16.84 -4.08 -12.78
C VAL A 172 -18.23 -3.55 -12.46
N ARG A 173 -18.42 -3.06 -11.23
CA ARG A 173 -19.67 -2.36 -10.88
C ARG A 173 -19.54 -0.89 -11.26
N GLN A 174 -20.36 -0.45 -12.20
CA GLN A 174 -20.41 0.92 -12.68
C GLN A 174 -21.88 1.40 -12.73
N ASN A 175 -22.16 2.56 -12.15
CA ASN A 175 -23.50 3.16 -12.12
C ASN A 175 -24.61 2.20 -11.61
N GLY A 176 -24.30 1.40 -10.57
CA GLY A 176 -25.24 0.45 -9.97
C GLY A 176 -25.42 -0.88 -10.72
N SER A 177 -24.84 -1.02 -11.90
CA SER A 177 -24.88 -2.24 -12.73
C SER A 177 -23.52 -2.94 -12.76
N VAL A 178 -23.54 -4.26 -12.91
CA VAL A 178 -22.32 -5.05 -13.13
C VAL A 178 -22.11 -5.21 -14.63
N ILE A 179 -20.99 -4.71 -15.13
CA ILE A 179 -20.60 -4.80 -16.53
C ILE A 179 -19.29 -5.58 -16.68
N ASN A 180 -19.12 -6.24 -17.80
CA ASN A 180 -17.84 -6.85 -18.16
C ASN A 180 -16.94 -5.79 -18.78
N LYS A 181 -15.67 -5.70 -18.32
CA LYS A 181 -14.65 -4.87 -18.96
C LYS A 181 -13.44 -5.72 -19.33
N ALA A 182 -12.90 -5.45 -20.50
CA ALA A 182 -11.65 -6.04 -20.95
C ALA A 182 -10.46 -5.29 -20.34
N VAL A 183 -9.55 -6.03 -19.72
CA VAL A 183 -8.26 -5.54 -19.22
C VAL A 183 -7.19 -6.21 -20.04
N PHE A 184 -6.44 -5.43 -20.79
CA PHE A 184 -5.31 -5.88 -21.58
C PHE A 184 -4.05 -5.81 -20.74
N LEU A 185 -3.23 -6.86 -20.82
CA LEU A 185 -2.01 -7.04 -20.04
C LEU A 185 -0.82 -7.21 -20.98
N ALA A 186 0.30 -6.62 -20.62
CA ALA A 186 1.59 -6.94 -21.23
C ALA A 186 2.52 -7.51 -20.15
N LEU A 187 3.01 -8.73 -20.36
CA LEU A 187 3.95 -9.41 -19.46
C LEU A 187 5.24 -9.70 -20.23
N GLY A 188 6.34 -9.11 -19.77
CA GLY A 188 7.67 -9.31 -20.34
C GLY A 188 8.47 -10.36 -19.59
N ILE A 189 9.35 -11.05 -20.32
CA ILE A 189 10.45 -11.80 -19.73
C ILE A 189 11.72 -11.00 -20.02
N ASN A 190 12.41 -10.56 -18.97
CA ASN A 190 13.64 -9.80 -19.10
C ASN A 190 14.84 -10.69 -19.47
N THR A 191 16.00 -10.10 -19.68
CA THR A 191 17.24 -10.83 -20.05
C THR A 191 17.75 -11.77 -18.95
N GLU A 192 17.28 -11.61 -17.72
CA GLU A 192 17.59 -12.51 -16.58
C GLU A 192 16.58 -13.66 -16.46
N GLY A 193 15.57 -13.74 -17.35
CA GLY A 193 14.52 -14.76 -17.33
C GLY A 193 13.40 -14.49 -16.33
N GLN A 194 13.35 -13.32 -15.72
CA GLN A 194 12.31 -12.94 -14.76
C GLN A 194 11.07 -12.43 -15.48
N LYS A 195 9.90 -12.80 -14.95
CA LYS A 195 8.61 -12.32 -15.46
C LYS A 195 8.27 -10.98 -14.81
N GLU A 196 7.90 -10.03 -15.64
CA GLU A 196 7.52 -8.68 -15.22
C GLU A 196 6.25 -8.22 -15.92
N LEU A 197 5.27 -7.72 -15.14
CA LEU A 197 4.09 -7.09 -15.71
C LEU A 197 4.46 -5.68 -16.19
N LEU A 198 4.47 -5.47 -17.51
CA LEU A 198 4.88 -4.20 -18.11
C LEU A 198 3.82 -3.12 -18.03
N GLY A 199 2.54 -3.51 -18.07
CA GLY A 199 1.43 -2.58 -17.95
C GLY A 199 0.07 -3.24 -18.08
N MET A 200 -0.98 -2.46 -17.77
CA MET A 200 -2.37 -2.83 -17.85
C MET A 200 -3.17 -1.70 -18.47
N TRP A 201 -4.08 -2.02 -19.41
CA TRP A 201 -4.91 -1.04 -20.09
C TRP A 201 -6.37 -1.48 -20.12
N LEU A 202 -7.26 -0.54 -19.85
CA LEU A 202 -8.70 -0.72 -20.01
C LEU A 202 -9.10 -0.18 -21.37
N ALA A 203 -9.74 -0.99 -22.21
CA ALA A 203 -10.29 -0.55 -23.46
C ALA A 203 -11.70 -1.11 -23.66
N GLU A 204 -12.54 -0.33 -24.35
CA GLU A 204 -13.88 -0.77 -24.74
C GLU A 204 -13.86 -1.51 -26.07
N ASN A 205 -12.86 -1.24 -26.90
CA ASN A 205 -12.71 -1.84 -28.23
C ASN A 205 -11.25 -2.24 -28.51
N GLU A 206 -11.08 -3.44 -28.99
CA GLU A 206 -9.82 -3.94 -29.54
C GLU A 206 -9.63 -3.45 -30.97
N GLY A 207 -8.40 -3.13 -31.34
CA GLY A 207 -8.07 -2.78 -32.72
C GLY A 207 -6.62 -2.36 -32.88
N ALA A 208 -6.16 -2.29 -34.13
CA ALA A 208 -4.77 -1.92 -34.44
C ALA A 208 -4.35 -0.58 -33.82
N LYS A 209 -5.26 0.41 -33.76
CA LYS A 209 -4.98 1.72 -33.13
C LYS A 209 -4.75 1.62 -31.63
N PHE A 210 -5.54 0.79 -30.93
CA PHE A 210 -5.37 0.56 -29.51
C PHE A 210 -4.01 -0.08 -29.24
N TRP A 211 -3.69 -1.18 -29.93
CA TRP A 211 -2.42 -1.87 -29.76
C TRP A 211 -1.22 -1.00 -30.14
N LEU A 212 -1.35 -0.20 -31.19
CA LEU A 212 -0.30 0.76 -31.56
C LEU A 212 -0.08 1.79 -30.43
N SER A 213 -1.13 2.26 -29.77
CA SER A 213 -0.99 3.17 -28.62
C SER A 213 -0.30 2.51 -27.43
N VAL A 214 -0.64 1.24 -27.13
CA VAL A 214 0.00 0.44 -26.07
C VAL A 214 1.49 0.25 -26.36
N LEU A 215 1.83 -0.20 -27.57
CA LEU A 215 3.22 -0.43 -27.96
C LEU A 215 4.03 0.88 -28.00
N THR A 216 3.41 1.98 -28.41
CA THR A 216 4.02 3.31 -28.37
C THR A 216 4.29 3.77 -26.94
N GLU A 217 3.35 3.53 -26.02
CA GLU A 217 3.54 3.82 -24.60
C GLU A 217 4.71 3.01 -24.02
N LEU A 218 4.79 1.71 -24.31
CA LEU A 218 5.92 0.88 -23.89
C LEU A 218 7.26 1.42 -24.42
N LYS A 219 7.31 1.86 -25.68
CA LYS A 219 8.50 2.52 -26.26
C LYS A 219 8.85 3.82 -25.56
N ASN A 220 7.88 4.66 -25.26
CA ASN A 220 8.09 5.91 -24.53
C ASN A 220 8.64 5.68 -23.11
N ARG A 221 8.34 4.53 -22.53
CA ARG A 221 8.85 4.09 -21.23
C ARG A 221 10.21 3.41 -21.29
N GLY A 222 10.83 3.31 -22.47
CA GLY A 222 12.19 2.82 -22.64
C GLY A 222 12.34 1.50 -23.39
N LEU A 223 11.26 0.75 -23.65
CA LEU A 223 11.31 -0.50 -24.41
C LEU A 223 11.72 -0.22 -25.85
N GLN A 224 12.86 -0.73 -26.29
CA GLN A 224 13.39 -0.50 -27.61
C GLN A 224 13.20 -1.71 -28.54
N ASP A 225 13.25 -2.93 -27.97
CA ASP A 225 13.16 -4.15 -28.76
C ASP A 225 12.44 -5.30 -28.07
N ILE A 226 11.74 -6.11 -28.87
CA ILE A 226 11.06 -7.35 -28.50
C ILE A 226 11.46 -8.40 -29.55
N LEU A 227 11.98 -9.56 -29.10
CA LEU A 227 12.34 -10.63 -30.05
C LEU A 227 11.12 -11.48 -30.41
N ILE A 228 10.33 -11.87 -29.42
CA ILE A 228 9.15 -12.71 -29.60
C ILE A 228 7.95 -12.06 -28.91
N ALA A 229 6.90 -11.75 -29.67
CA ALA A 229 5.62 -11.31 -29.15
C ALA A 229 4.60 -12.44 -29.22
N CYS A 230 4.12 -12.89 -28.05
CA CYS A 230 3.12 -13.95 -27.92
C CYS A 230 1.75 -13.31 -27.72
N VAL A 231 0.79 -13.62 -28.58
CA VAL A 231 -0.56 -13.06 -28.55
C VAL A 231 -1.61 -14.13 -28.78
N ASP A 232 -2.74 -14.05 -28.07
CA ASP A 232 -3.88 -14.94 -28.23
C ASP A 232 -4.99 -14.25 -29.01
N GLY A 233 -4.99 -14.42 -30.35
CA GLY A 233 -6.09 -14.02 -31.22
C GLY A 233 -6.48 -12.54 -31.19
N LEU A 234 -5.63 -11.66 -30.68
CA LEU A 234 -5.92 -10.23 -30.53
C LEU A 234 -5.98 -9.53 -31.87
N LYS A 235 -7.16 -9.00 -32.23
CA LYS A 235 -7.40 -8.32 -33.51
C LYS A 235 -6.52 -7.07 -33.66
N GLY A 236 -5.87 -6.96 -34.84
CA GLY A 236 -5.04 -5.80 -35.20
C GLY A 236 -3.70 -5.74 -34.49
N PHE A 237 -3.36 -6.71 -33.64
CA PHE A 237 -2.05 -6.76 -32.97
C PHE A 237 -0.89 -7.01 -33.97
N PRO A 238 -1.00 -7.96 -34.95
CA PRO A 238 0.07 -8.17 -35.94
C PRO A 238 0.47 -6.92 -36.68
N ASP A 239 -0.50 -6.10 -37.07
CA ASP A 239 -0.22 -4.83 -37.78
C ASP A 239 0.45 -3.81 -36.84
N ALA A 240 0.01 -3.74 -35.61
CA ALA A 240 0.57 -2.83 -34.62
C ALA A 240 2.01 -3.22 -34.23
N ILE A 241 2.30 -4.50 -33.99
CA ILE A 241 3.65 -4.98 -33.64
C ILE A 241 4.63 -4.77 -34.83
N ASN A 242 4.21 -5.07 -36.06
CA ASN A 242 5.02 -4.84 -37.23
C ASN A 242 5.37 -3.34 -37.43
N SER A 243 4.45 -2.45 -37.03
CA SER A 243 4.70 -1.01 -37.10
C SER A 243 5.62 -0.51 -35.99
N ALA A 244 5.48 -1.03 -34.76
CA ALA A 244 6.24 -0.59 -33.60
C ALA A 244 7.61 -1.29 -33.48
N PHE A 245 7.65 -2.61 -33.75
CA PHE A 245 8.81 -3.48 -33.60
C PHE A 245 8.93 -4.39 -34.85
N PRO A 246 9.45 -3.87 -36.00
CA PRO A 246 9.44 -4.58 -37.26
C PRO A 246 10.24 -5.88 -37.27
N GLN A 247 11.16 -6.07 -36.33
CA GLN A 247 12.01 -7.27 -36.23
C GLN A 247 11.45 -8.32 -35.27
N ALA A 248 10.38 -8.00 -34.54
CA ALA A 248 9.76 -8.93 -33.61
C ALA A 248 9.04 -10.08 -34.32
N VAL A 249 9.31 -11.31 -33.92
CA VAL A 249 8.56 -12.48 -34.38
C VAL A 249 7.30 -12.59 -33.56
N HIS A 250 6.13 -12.55 -34.18
CA HIS A 250 4.86 -12.77 -33.46
C HIS A 250 4.45 -14.24 -33.51
N HIS A 251 4.13 -14.79 -32.37
CA HIS A 251 3.71 -16.19 -32.22
C HIS A 251 2.29 -16.22 -31.66
N PRO A 252 1.32 -16.93 -32.31
CA PRO A 252 0.02 -17.12 -31.71
C PRO A 252 0.17 -18.00 -30.45
N HIS A 253 -0.34 -17.51 -29.33
CA HIS A 253 -0.39 -18.26 -28.09
C HIS A 253 -1.70 -19.07 -28.07
N GLY A 254 -1.62 -20.39 -28.01
CA GLY A 254 -2.80 -21.26 -27.91
C GLY A 254 -3.07 -22.08 -29.18
N ALA A 255 -2.27 -23.11 -29.39
CA ALA A 255 -2.64 -24.31 -30.12
C ALA A 255 -2.39 -25.51 -29.21
#